data_c95a3929001312756c3074d1d78f8001
#
_entry.id   c95a3929001312756c3074d1d78f8001
#
_cell.length_a   1.000
_cell.length_b   1.000
_cell.length_c   1.000
_cell.angle_alpha   90.00
_cell.angle_beta   90.00
_cell.angle_gamma   90.00
#
_symmetry.space_group_name_H-M   'P 1'
#
loop_
_entity.id
_entity.type
_entity.pdbx_description
1 polymer ?
#
loop_
_entity_poly.entity_id
_entity_poly.type
_entity_poly.pdbx_seq_one_letter_code
_entity_poly.pdbx_strand_id
1 'polypeptide(L)'
;PRHIEVQILAGKNNTVHLHERDCSVQRRHQKLIEETPSPDLNDEIRKELFDKTVKMVSKIGYEGAGTVEFIYEDEKFYFLEMNTRIQVEHPVTEMVTGIDIIKEQIWIAFSGETALKQSDINPRGHAIECRINAEDPSKNFQPSPGTIGMCHQPSGFRTRVDGAIFQGYKITPYYDSMVCKLICHGRNRTEAIQRMNRSLDEFVIEGVTTTIPLHKKLLNHEKFLKSDFNVSWHKKKKII
;
A
#
# COMPACT_ATOMS: atom_id res chain seq x y z
N PRO A 1 5.95 -9.35 -14.85
CA PRO A 1 6.70 -8.82 -13.69
C PRO A 1 5.77 -8.36 -12.56
N ARG A 2 6.33 -8.27 -11.35
CA ARG A 2 5.70 -7.63 -10.19
C ARG A 2 6.37 -6.31 -9.87
N HIS A 3 5.61 -5.44 -9.21
CA HIS A 3 6.12 -4.20 -8.66
C HIS A 3 6.31 -4.39 -7.16
N ILE A 4 7.55 -4.50 -6.74
CA ILE A 4 7.96 -4.71 -5.35
C ILE A 4 8.70 -3.46 -4.87
N GLU A 5 8.45 -3.06 -3.64
CA GLU A 5 9.14 -1.91 -3.06
C GLU A 5 9.54 -2.16 -1.61
N VAL A 6 10.62 -1.55 -1.16
CA VAL A 6 11.14 -1.70 0.20
C VAL A 6 11.07 -0.38 0.94
N GLN A 7 10.38 -0.39 2.09
CA GLN A 7 10.32 0.76 2.98
C GLN A 7 11.60 0.91 3.78
N ILE A 8 12.17 2.10 3.78
CA ILE A 8 13.40 2.44 4.49
C ILE A 8 13.14 3.55 5.51
N LEU A 9 13.83 3.44 6.65
CA LEU A 9 14.10 4.54 7.59
C LEU A 9 15.62 4.65 7.74
N ALA A 10 16.17 5.82 7.48
CA ALA A 10 17.60 6.07 7.51
C ALA A 10 17.92 7.31 8.32
N GLY A 11 18.78 7.17 9.32
CA GLY A 11 19.48 8.25 10.01
C GLY A 11 20.94 8.29 9.57
N LYS A 12 21.72 9.23 10.12
CA LYS A 12 23.17 9.41 9.79
C LYS A 12 23.99 8.16 9.94
N ASN A 13 23.76 7.39 11.00
CA ASN A 13 24.60 6.26 11.40
C ASN A 13 23.89 4.91 11.23
N ASN A 14 22.61 4.89 10.96
CA ASN A 14 21.83 3.66 10.87
C ASN A 14 20.76 3.73 9.79
N THR A 15 20.65 2.66 9.02
CA THR A 15 19.59 2.46 8.02
C THR A 15 18.92 1.12 8.27
N VAL A 16 17.60 1.11 8.39
CA VAL A 16 16.80 -0.10 8.55
C VAL A 16 15.74 -0.20 7.46
N HIS A 17 15.39 -1.43 7.06
CA HIS A 17 14.23 -1.69 6.23
C HIS A 17 13.03 -2.09 7.10
N LEU A 18 11.84 -1.69 6.69
CA LEU A 18 10.58 -2.06 7.34
C LEU A 18 9.78 -3.07 6.51
N HIS A 19 10.45 -3.97 5.84
CA HIS A 19 9.87 -4.96 4.95
C HIS A 19 9.50 -4.42 3.55
N GLU A 20 9.05 -5.34 2.67
CA GLU A 20 8.60 -4.99 1.32
C GLU A 20 7.08 -4.89 1.23
N ARG A 21 6.62 -4.25 0.16
CA ARG A 21 5.23 -4.22 -0.29
C ARG A 21 5.14 -4.71 -1.73
N ASP A 22 4.04 -5.39 -2.05
CA ASP A 22 3.66 -5.73 -3.42
C ASP A 22 2.60 -4.73 -3.91
N CYS A 23 2.94 -3.97 -4.94
CA CYS A 23 2.12 -2.93 -5.54
C CYS A 23 1.73 -3.28 -6.99
N SER A 24 1.68 -4.57 -7.33
CA SER A 24 1.44 -5.02 -8.71
C SER A 24 0.01 -4.81 -9.18
N VAL A 25 -0.96 -4.65 -8.27
CA VAL A 25 -2.35 -4.36 -8.65
C VAL A 25 -2.49 -2.87 -8.94
N GLN A 26 -2.29 -2.49 -10.19
CA GLN A 26 -2.26 -1.10 -10.61
C GLN A 26 -2.88 -0.91 -11.99
N ARG A 27 -3.40 0.28 -12.28
CA ARG A 27 -3.92 0.68 -13.57
C ARG A 27 -3.16 1.89 -14.10
N ARG A 28 -2.57 1.78 -15.32
CA ARG A 28 -1.80 2.88 -15.93
C ARG A 28 -0.74 3.45 -14.97
N HIS A 29 -0.03 2.58 -14.27
CA HIS A 29 0.97 2.91 -13.24
C HIS A 29 0.42 3.57 -11.97
N GLN A 30 -0.91 3.62 -11.78
CA GLN A 30 -1.55 4.04 -10.54
C GLN A 30 -1.86 2.79 -9.72
N LYS A 31 -1.29 2.70 -8.52
CA LYS A 31 -1.52 1.61 -7.57
C LYS A 31 -2.98 1.63 -7.12
N LEU A 32 -3.62 0.47 -7.02
CA LEU A 32 -5.02 0.29 -6.60
C LEU A 32 -5.14 -0.52 -5.32
N ILE A 33 -4.35 -1.59 -5.22
CA ILE A 33 -4.27 -2.47 -4.05
C ILE A 33 -2.80 -2.72 -3.78
N GLU A 34 -2.40 -2.54 -2.54
CA GLU A 34 -1.07 -2.82 -2.02
C GLU A 34 -1.16 -3.84 -0.89
N GLU A 35 -0.19 -4.75 -0.81
CA GLU A 35 -0.14 -5.73 0.26
C GLU A 35 1.28 -5.97 0.79
N THR A 36 1.39 -6.38 2.03
CA THR A 36 2.65 -6.76 2.66
C THR A 36 2.42 -7.93 3.65
N PRO A 37 3.33 -8.92 3.68
CA PRO A 37 4.44 -9.16 2.76
C PRO A 37 3.96 -9.56 1.36
N SER A 38 4.85 -9.45 0.35
CA SER A 38 4.55 -9.97 -0.99
C SER A 38 4.32 -11.48 -0.94
N PRO A 39 3.21 -11.96 -1.52
CA PRO A 39 2.91 -13.40 -1.49
C PRO A 39 3.79 -14.24 -2.43
N ASP A 40 4.62 -13.60 -3.26
CA ASP A 40 5.40 -14.26 -4.31
C ASP A 40 6.90 -14.38 -3.98
N LEU A 41 7.37 -13.66 -2.95
CA LEU A 41 8.77 -13.70 -2.55
C LEU A 41 9.01 -14.77 -1.49
N ASN A 42 10.02 -15.63 -1.71
CA ASN A 42 10.56 -16.48 -0.66
C ASN A 42 11.52 -15.73 0.24
N ASP A 43 11.89 -16.29 1.38
CA ASP A 43 12.69 -15.61 2.40
C ASP A 43 14.13 -15.33 1.95
N GLU A 44 14.72 -16.15 1.08
CA GLU A 44 16.07 -15.96 0.57
C GLU A 44 16.12 -14.74 -0.37
N ILE A 45 15.20 -14.69 -1.33
CA ILE A 45 15.05 -13.59 -2.29
C ILE A 45 14.74 -12.29 -1.54
N ARG A 46 13.85 -12.36 -0.54
CA ARG A 46 13.49 -11.22 0.31
C ARG A 46 14.69 -10.68 1.06
N LYS A 47 15.48 -11.56 1.67
CA LYS A 47 16.71 -11.17 2.38
C LYS A 47 17.71 -10.49 1.47
N GLU A 48 17.96 -11.06 0.30
CA GLU A 48 18.86 -10.47 -0.69
C GLU A 48 18.41 -9.06 -1.11
N LEU A 49 17.11 -8.88 -1.35
CA LEU A 49 16.51 -7.57 -1.68
C LEU A 49 16.76 -6.55 -0.56
N PHE A 50 16.51 -6.94 0.70
CA PHE A 50 16.70 -6.06 1.84
C PHE A 50 18.17 -5.67 2.04
N ASP A 51 19.08 -6.63 2.01
CA ASP A 51 20.52 -6.39 2.19
C ASP A 51 21.07 -5.43 1.11
N LYS A 52 20.66 -5.63 -0.16
CA LYS A 52 21.05 -4.75 -1.27
C LYS A 52 20.46 -3.34 -1.12
N THR A 53 19.19 -3.24 -0.71
CA THR A 53 18.50 -1.97 -0.54
C THR A 53 19.12 -1.15 0.59
N VAL A 54 19.31 -1.74 1.76
CA VAL A 54 19.95 -1.07 2.90
C VAL A 54 21.36 -0.62 2.56
N LYS A 55 22.16 -1.49 1.93
CA LYS A 55 23.52 -1.16 1.48
C LYS A 55 23.55 0.02 0.51
N MET A 56 22.62 0.05 -0.45
CA MET A 56 22.52 1.15 -1.42
C MET A 56 22.16 2.46 -0.73
N VAL A 57 21.12 2.46 0.10
CA VAL A 57 20.63 3.67 0.80
C VAL A 57 21.68 4.21 1.77
N SER A 58 22.35 3.34 2.54
CA SER A 58 23.45 3.73 3.42
C SER A 58 24.63 4.35 2.66
N LYS A 59 24.97 3.79 1.49
CA LYS A 59 26.10 4.29 0.68
C LYS A 59 25.87 5.69 0.13
N ILE A 60 24.62 6.05 -0.19
CA ILE A 60 24.29 7.42 -0.68
C ILE A 60 24.08 8.42 0.45
N GLY A 61 24.10 7.98 1.72
CA GLY A 61 23.92 8.86 2.88
C GLY A 61 22.52 9.47 2.96
N TYR A 62 21.49 8.72 2.56
CA TYR A 62 20.11 9.19 2.65
C TYR A 62 19.68 9.31 4.12
N GLU A 63 18.91 10.36 4.46
CA GLU A 63 18.30 10.56 5.77
C GLU A 63 16.79 10.78 5.62
N GLY A 64 15.99 10.06 6.42
CA GLY A 64 14.53 10.15 6.45
C GLY A 64 13.81 8.85 6.12
N ALA A 65 12.50 8.95 5.90
CA ALA A 65 11.68 7.88 5.39
C ALA A 65 11.74 7.86 3.85
N GLY A 66 12.03 6.72 3.27
CA GLY A 66 12.10 6.54 1.82
C GLY A 66 11.63 5.17 1.39
N THR A 67 11.38 5.02 0.10
CA THR A 67 10.98 3.74 -0.49
C THR A 67 11.78 3.51 -1.75
N VAL A 68 12.33 2.31 -1.89
CA VAL A 68 13.04 1.89 -3.09
C VAL A 68 12.16 0.93 -3.88
N GLU A 69 11.86 1.27 -5.12
CA GLU A 69 10.96 0.53 -6.01
C GLU A 69 11.74 -0.34 -7.01
N PHE A 70 11.23 -1.54 -7.24
CA PHE A 70 11.82 -2.54 -8.13
C PHE A 70 10.76 -3.19 -9.02
N ILE A 71 11.19 -3.60 -10.20
CA ILE A 71 10.51 -4.64 -10.97
C ILE A 71 11.12 -5.99 -10.59
N TYR A 72 10.25 -6.93 -10.24
CA TYR A 72 10.62 -8.32 -9.95
C TYR A 72 10.11 -9.24 -11.05
N GLU A 73 11.02 -9.96 -11.70
CA GLU A 73 10.73 -10.94 -12.76
C GLU A 73 11.83 -11.99 -12.82
N ASP A 74 11.46 -13.25 -13.00
CA ASP A 74 12.39 -14.39 -13.12
C ASP A 74 13.43 -14.42 -11.98
N GLU A 75 12.95 -14.28 -10.74
CA GLU A 75 13.77 -14.25 -9.52
C GLU A 75 14.83 -13.13 -9.47
N LYS A 76 14.66 -12.08 -10.25
CA LYS A 76 15.58 -10.94 -10.33
C LYS A 76 14.87 -9.63 -10.03
N PHE A 77 15.58 -8.75 -9.35
CA PHE A 77 15.14 -7.38 -9.10
C PHE A 77 15.84 -6.40 -10.02
N TYR A 78 15.05 -5.54 -10.63
CA TYR A 78 15.52 -4.42 -11.44
C TYR A 78 15.09 -3.13 -10.75
N PHE A 79 16.07 -2.31 -10.36
CA PHE A 79 15.82 -1.02 -9.73
C PHE A 79 15.02 -0.11 -10.68
N LEU A 80 13.97 0.53 -10.13
CA LEU A 80 13.21 1.55 -10.84
C LEU A 80 13.59 2.94 -10.37
N GLU A 81 13.27 3.24 -9.13
CA GLU A 81 13.49 4.55 -8.53
C GLU A 81 13.54 4.48 -6.99
N MET A 82 13.95 5.57 -6.37
CA MET A 82 13.80 5.78 -4.95
C MET A 82 12.91 6.99 -4.70
N ASN A 83 11.84 6.79 -3.97
CA ASN A 83 10.98 7.85 -3.50
C ASN A 83 11.49 8.36 -2.16
N THR A 84 11.98 9.60 -2.14
CA THR A 84 12.58 10.25 -0.96
C THR A 84 11.53 10.97 -0.10
N ARG A 85 10.42 10.30 0.15
CA ARG A 85 9.25 10.78 0.90
C ARG A 85 8.44 9.61 1.42
N ILE A 86 7.50 9.92 2.32
CA ILE A 86 6.44 8.96 2.66
C ILE A 86 5.56 8.69 1.43
N GLN A 87 5.09 7.45 1.27
CA GLN A 87 4.16 7.07 0.21
C GLN A 87 2.75 6.82 0.75
N VAL A 88 1.77 6.78 -0.16
CA VAL A 88 0.36 6.54 0.18
C VAL A 88 0.20 5.21 0.93
N GLU A 89 0.88 4.17 0.49
CA GLU A 89 0.80 2.78 0.92
C GLU A 89 1.62 2.44 2.19
N HIS A 90 2.24 3.45 2.85
CA HIS A 90 2.96 3.20 4.11
C HIS A 90 2.13 2.50 5.21
N PRO A 91 0.79 2.70 5.28
CA PRO A 91 -0.02 2.08 6.34
C PRO A 91 0.03 0.55 6.38
N VAL A 92 0.18 -0.15 5.23
CA VAL A 92 0.28 -1.62 5.28
C VAL A 92 1.55 -2.05 6.03
N THR A 93 2.65 -1.33 5.84
CA THR A 93 3.91 -1.56 6.57
C THR A 93 3.74 -1.28 8.06
N GLU A 94 3.10 -0.17 8.44
CA GLU A 94 2.80 0.16 9.83
C GLU A 94 1.96 -0.92 10.50
N MET A 95 0.95 -1.46 9.79
CA MET A 95 0.06 -2.49 10.32
C MET A 95 0.77 -3.81 10.62
N VAL A 96 1.78 -4.20 9.87
CA VAL A 96 2.52 -5.45 10.11
C VAL A 96 3.70 -5.26 11.07
N THR A 97 4.34 -4.07 11.09
CA THR A 97 5.52 -3.81 11.92
C THR A 97 5.18 -3.20 13.28
N GLY A 98 4.04 -2.50 13.38
CA GLY A 98 3.68 -1.71 14.57
C GLY A 98 4.49 -0.43 14.71
N ILE A 99 5.22 -0.01 13.68
CA ILE A 99 6.07 1.19 13.69
C ILE A 99 5.31 2.33 13.01
N ASP A 100 5.18 3.46 13.70
CA ASP A 100 4.62 4.72 13.16
C ASP A 100 5.71 5.42 12.31
N ILE A 101 5.62 5.25 10.99
CA ILE A 101 6.63 5.74 10.04
C ILE A 101 6.66 7.27 10.01
N ILE A 102 5.52 7.93 10.15
CA ILE A 102 5.43 9.39 10.17
C ILE A 102 6.15 9.94 11.41
N LYS A 103 5.92 9.34 12.57
CA LYS A 103 6.60 9.70 13.81
C LYS A 103 8.13 9.52 13.68
N GLU A 104 8.57 8.39 13.14
CA GLU A 104 9.99 8.13 12.92
C GLU A 104 10.61 9.12 11.92
N GLN A 105 9.90 9.46 10.84
CA GLN A 105 10.35 10.48 9.89
C GLN A 105 10.57 11.84 10.56
N ILE A 106 9.62 12.27 11.41
CA ILE A 106 9.74 13.51 12.17
C ILE A 106 10.92 13.45 13.15
N TRP A 107 11.07 12.30 13.83
CA TRP A 107 12.16 12.09 14.78
C TRP A 107 13.54 12.15 14.09
N ILE A 108 13.69 11.48 12.94
CA ILE A 108 14.94 11.53 12.15
C ILE A 108 15.23 12.95 11.69
N ALA A 109 14.24 13.70 11.22
CA ALA A 109 14.42 15.09 10.82
C ALA A 109 14.85 16.00 11.98
N PHE A 110 14.41 15.70 13.20
CA PHE A 110 14.77 16.45 14.39
C PHE A 110 16.14 16.06 14.96
N SER A 111 16.43 14.75 15.06
CA SER A 111 17.61 14.22 15.75
C SER A 111 18.78 13.86 14.82
N GLY A 112 18.49 13.66 13.54
CA GLY A 112 19.43 13.08 12.57
C GLY A 112 19.60 11.57 12.68
N GLU A 113 18.88 10.91 13.58
CA GLU A 113 19.09 9.48 13.89
C GLU A 113 17.77 8.71 13.98
N THR A 114 17.79 7.42 13.67
CA THR A 114 16.73 6.50 14.08
C THR A 114 17.18 5.66 15.27
N ALA A 115 16.32 5.52 16.27
CA ALA A 115 16.56 4.66 17.42
C ALA A 115 16.32 3.17 17.11
N LEU A 116 15.70 2.87 15.98
CA LEU A 116 15.34 1.50 15.59
C LEU A 116 16.58 0.72 15.15
N LYS A 117 16.69 -0.51 15.62
CA LYS A 117 17.64 -1.51 15.11
C LYS A 117 16.90 -2.50 14.23
N GLN A 118 17.57 -3.09 13.24
CA GLN A 118 16.94 -4.08 12.39
C GLN A 118 16.36 -5.26 13.17
N SER A 119 16.98 -5.65 14.28
CA SER A 119 16.49 -6.69 15.19
C SER A 119 15.15 -6.38 15.87
N ASP A 120 14.78 -5.12 15.94
CA ASP A 120 13.54 -4.68 16.60
C ASP A 120 12.33 -4.78 15.66
N ILE A 121 12.59 -4.94 14.37
CA ILE A 121 11.59 -4.96 13.32
C ILE A 121 11.16 -6.41 13.05
N ASN A 122 9.99 -6.76 13.57
CA ASN A 122 9.43 -8.11 13.49
C ASN A 122 8.03 -8.07 12.87
N PRO A 123 7.90 -8.04 11.54
CA PRO A 123 6.60 -8.00 10.86
C PRO A 123 5.75 -9.21 11.22
N ARG A 124 4.47 -8.98 11.48
CA ARG A 124 3.52 -10.06 11.86
C ARG A 124 2.25 -9.99 11.03
N GLY A 125 1.82 -11.15 10.54
CA GLY A 125 0.59 -11.26 9.78
C GLY A 125 0.71 -10.73 8.36
N HIS A 126 -0.39 -10.19 7.84
CA HIS A 126 -0.50 -9.69 6.47
C HIS A 126 -1.44 -8.48 6.44
N ALA A 127 -1.07 -7.43 5.74
CA ALA A 127 -1.90 -6.25 5.57
C ALA A 127 -2.18 -5.98 4.10
N ILE A 128 -3.38 -5.49 3.82
CA ILE A 128 -3.82 -5.08 2.48
C ILE A 128 -4.39 -3.67 2.60
N GLU A 129 -4.05 -2.82 1.65
CA GLU A 129 -4.64 -1.49 1.46
C GLU A 129 -5.42 -1.46 0.15
N CYS A 130 -6.59 -0.82 0.15
CA CYS A 130 -7.34 -0.46 -1.04
C CYS A 130 -7.47 1.06 -1.12
N ARG A 131 -7.06 1.65 -2.23
CA ARG A 131 -7.26 3.09 -2.48
C ARG A 131 -8.69 3.34 -2.92
N ILE A 132 -9.45 4.06 -2.13
CA ILE A 132 -10.83 4.43 -2.46
C ILE A 132 -10.82 5.76 -3.19
N ASN A 133 -11.12 5.70 -4.49
CA ASN A 133 -11.15 6.87 -5.36
C ASN A 133 -12.60 7.21 -5.74
N ALA A 134 -12.91 8.48 -5.83
CA ALA A 134 -14.17 8.99 -6.41
C ALA A 134 -14.07 8.95 -7.94
N GLU A 135 -14.17 7.75 -8.49
CA GLU A 135 -14.06 7.43 -9.91
C GLU A 135 -15.09 6.38 -10.31
N ASP A 136 -15.50 6.39 -11.57
CA ASP A 136 -16.39 5.38 -12.17
C ASP A 136 -15.59 4.38 -13.00
N PRO A 137 -15.30 3.17 -12.47
CA PRO A 137 -14.58 2.13 -13.22
C PRO A 137 -15.30 1.71 -14.52
N SER A 138 -16.63 1.81 -14.58
CA SER A 138 -17.42 1.45 -15.77
C SER A 138 -17.27 2.46 -16.90
N LYS A 139 -16.88 3.70 -16.57
CA LYS A 139 -16.64 4.81 -17.50
C LYS A 139 -15.15 5.14 -17.61
N ASN A 140 -14.30 4.11 -17.73
CA ASN A 140 -12.85 4.26 -17.87
C ASN A 140 -12.21 5.08 -16.75
N PHE A 141 -12.73 4.95 -15.50
CA PHE A 141 -12.26 5.69 -14.32
C PHE A 141 -12.42 7.21 -14.44
N GLN A 142 -13.51 7.63 -15.07
CA GLN A 142 -13.85 9.05 -15.07
C GLN A 142 -14.02 9.54 -13.63
N PRO A 143 -13.38 10.67 -13.24
CA PRO A 143 -13.60 11.29 -11.94
C PRO A 143 -15.09 11.54 -11.67
N SER A 144 -15.51 11.29 -10.43
CA SER A 144 -16.87 11.49 -9.95
C SER A 144 -16.92 12.56 -8.86
N PRO A 145 -16.71 13.84 -9.19
CA PRO A 145 -16.86 14.94 -8.23
C PRO A 145 -18.30 15.06 -7.78
N GLY A 146 -18.51 15.52 -6.56
CA GLY A 146 -19.86 15.68 -6.00
C GLY A 146 -19.84 15.91 -4.50
N THR A 147 -21.01 16.02 -3.90
CA THR A 147 -21.16 16.12 -2.46
C THR A 147 -21.53 14.76 -1.87
N ILE A 148 -20.80 14.32 -0.86
CA ILE A 148 -21.08 13.08 -0.15
C ILE A 148 -22.39 13.24 0.63
N GLY A 149 -23.37 12.40 0.31
CA GLY A 149 -24.65 12.34 1.01
C GLY A 149 -24.49 11.59 2.32
N MET A 150 -24.47 10.27 2.27
CA MET A 150 -24.16 9.41 3.42
C MET A 150 -22.71 8.95 3.38
N CYS A 151 -22.05 8.93 4.54
CA CYS A 151 -20.71 8.38 4.70
C CYS A 151 -20.68 7.50 5.96
N HIS A 152 -20.53 6.19 5.77
CA HIS A 152 -20.30 5.24 6.86
C HIS A 152 -18.98 4.51 6.60
N GLN A 153 -17.99 4.79 7.44
CA GLN A 153 -16.68 4.15 7.35
C GLN A 153 -16.67 2.83 8.16
N PRO A 154 -16.08 1.75 7.62
CA PRO A 154 -15.96 0.49 8.34
C PRO A 154 -15.04 0.66 9.55
N SER A 155 -15.29 -0.12 10.56
CA SER A 155 -14.52 -0.10 11.81
C SER A 155 -14.27 -1.51 12.36
N GLY A 156 -13.61 -1.58 13.51
CA GLY A 156 -13.38 -2.82 14.24
C GLY A 156 -11.91 -3.22 14.25
N PHE A 157 -11.65 -4.37 14.89
CA PHE A 157 -10.31 -4.86 15.16
C PHE A 157 -9.50 -5.03 13.86
N ARG A 158 -8.33 -4.37 13.79
CA ARG A 158 -7.40 -4.42 12.65
C ARG A 158 -7.98 -3.89 11.33
N THR A 159 -8.94 -2.99 11.41
CA THR A 159 -9.42 -2.19 10.28
C THR A 159 -9.05 -0.73 10.54
N ARG A 160 -8.46 -0.08 9.54
CA ARG A 160 -8.03 1.33 9.58
C ARG A 160 -8.53 2.04 8.34
N VAL A 161 -9.02 3.25 8.50
CA VAL A 161 -9.38 4.15 7.39
C VAL A 161 -8.60 5.45 7.57
N ASP A 162 -7.76 5.78 6.58
CA ASP A 162 -7.06 7.05 6.51
C ASP A 162 -7.72 7.92 5.44
N GLY A 163 -8.42 8.95 5.84
CA GLY A 163 -9.15 9.82 4.93
C GLY A 163 -9.70 11.05 5.63
N ALA A 164 -10.20 12.00 4.83
CA ALA A 164 -10.76 13.26 5.30
C ALA A 164 -12.25 13.41 4.96
N ILE A 165 -12.91 12.36 4.45
CA ILE A 165 -14.30 12.43 4.01
C ILE A 165 -15.29 12.26 5.16
N PHE A 166 -16.40 12.97 5.04
CA PHE A 166 -17.54 12.92 5.95
C PHE A 166 -18.81 13.29 5.20
N GLN A 167 -19.97 13.09 5.81
CA GLN A 167 -21.24 13.53 5.24
C GLN A 167 -21.26 15.04 4.99
N GLY A 168 -21.59 15.45 3.77
CA GLY A 168 -21.56 16.82 3.32
C GLY A 168 -20.22 17.29 2.73
N TYR A 169 -19.16 16.45 2.78
CA TYR A 169 -17.87 16.78 2.17
C TYR A 169 -18.03 16.93 0.65
N LYS A 170 -17.45 17.98 0.07
CA LYS A 170 -17.49 18.25 -1.37
C LYS A 170 -16.20 17.80 -2.04
N ILE A 171 -16.28 16.75 -2.84
CA ILE A 171 -15.18 16.31 -3.71
C ILE A 171 -15.15 17.21 -4.93
N THR A 172 -14.02 17.89 -5.14
CA THR A 172 -13.83 18.82 -6.26
C THR A 172 -13.07 18.16 -7.41
N PRO A 173 -13.21 18.63 -8.66
CA PRO A 173 -12.46 18.11 -9.79
C PRO A 173 -11.02 18.63 -9.89
N TYR A 174 -10.55 19.44 -8.93
CA TYR A 174 -9.26 20.15 -9.01
C TYR A 174 -8.09 19.37 -8.38
N TYR A 175 -8.39 18.32 -7.62
CA TYR A 175 -7.40 17.50 -6.91
C TYR A 175 -7.53 16.04 -7.30
N ASP A 176 -6.61 15.21 -6.79
CA ASP A 176 -6.67 13.76 -6.96
C ASP A 176 -8.01 13.19 -6.48
N SER A 177 -8.49 12.17 -7.16
CA SER A 177 -9.77 11.51 -6.89
C SER A 177 -9.77 10.63 -5.65
N MET A 178 -8.59 10.32 -5.07
CA MET A 178 -8.48 9.48 -3.88
C MET A 178 -9.09 10.18 -2.67
N VAL A 179 -10.12 9.56 -2.09
CA VAL A 179 -10.87 10.12 -0.96
C VAL A 179 -10.47 9.53 0.38
N CYS A 180 -10.00 8.30 0.37
CA CYS A 180 -9.43 7.63 1.53
C CYS A 180 -8.69 6.34 1.15
N LYS A 181 -8.00 5.76 2.12
CA LYS A 181 -7.39 4.43 2.06
C LYS A 181 -8.08 3.55 3.10
N LEU A 182 -8.45 2.34 2.70
CA LEU A 182 -8.94 1.32 3.61
C LEU A 182 -7.84 0.28 3.79
N ILE A 183 -7.42 0.04 5.02
CA ILE A 183 -6.36 -0.89 5.36
C ILE A 183 -6.90 -1.96 6.29
N CYS A 184 -6.65 -3.22 5.98
CA CYS A 184 -7.02 -4.36 6.81
C CYS A 184 -5.83 -5.27 7.07
N HIS A 185 -5.69 -5.72 8.33
CA HIS A 185 -4.64 -6.64 8.74
C HIS A 185 -5.24 -7.95 9.21
N GLY A 186 -4.61 -9.08 8.85
CA GLY A 186 -4.96 -10.42 9.29
C GLY A 186 -3.73 -11.17 9.84
N ARG A 187 -3.95 -12.31 10.50
CA ARG A 187 -2.86 -13.20 10.93
C ARG A 187 -2.12 -13.83 9.73
N ASN A 188 -2.81 -13.89 8.59
CA ASN A 188 -2.32 -14.34 7.31
C ASN A 188 -3.08 -13.63 6.19
N ARG A 189 -2.65 -13.87 4.93
CA ARG A 189 -3.23 -13.24 3.73
C ARG A 189 -4.73 -13.51 3.58
N THR A 190 -5.15 -14.75 3.81
CA THR A 190 -6.57 -15.13 3.70
C THR A 190 -7.45 -14.34 4.67
N GLU A 191 -7.03 -14.23 5.93
CA GLU A 191 -7.75 -13.43 6.94
C GLU A 191 -7.77 -11.94 6.58
N ALA A 192 -6.66 -11.39 6.04
CA ALA A 192 -6.61 -10.01 5.58
C ALA A 192 -7.60 -9.75 4.44
N ILE A 193 -7.67 -10.65 3.45
CA ILE A 193 -8.63 -10.59 2.33
C ILE A 193 -10.08 -10.66 2.84
N GLN A 194 -10.38 -11.60 3.73
CA GLN A 194 -11.74 -11.75 4.31
C GLN A 194 -12.15 -10.49 5.06
N ARG A 195 -11.25 -9.90 5.86
CA ARG A 195 -11.50 -8.66 6.60
C ARG A 195 -11.68 -7.47 5.66
N MET A 196 -10.87 -7.39 4.61
CA MET A 196 -11.00 -6.35 3.60
C MET A 196 -12.36 -6.44 2.89
N ASN A 197 -12.80 -7.63 2.47
CA ASN A 197 -14.11 -7.81 1.86
C ASN A 197 -15.25 -7.37 2.79
N ARG A 198 -15.24 -7.82 4.07
CA ARG A 198 -16.21 -7.37 5.08
C ARG A 198 -16.22 -5.84 5.19
N SER A 199 -15.03 -5.24 5.31
CA SER A 199 -14.91 -3.79 5.46
C SER A 199 -15.39 -3.02 4.23
N LEU A 200 -15.16 -3.54 3.02
CA LEU A 200 -15.71 -2.97 1.78
C LEU A 200 -17.23 -3.14 1.67
N ASP A 201 -17.82 -4.19 2.28
CA ASP A 201 -19.28 -4.37 2.35
C ASP A 201 -19.92 -3.36 3.31
N GLU A 202 -19.24 -3.02 4.38
CA GLU A 202 -19.70 -2.02 5.36
C GLU A 202 -19.49 -0.57 4.90
N PHE A 203 -18.55 -0.34 3.96
CA PHE A 203 -18.19 1.01 3.54
C PHE A 203 -19.25 1.62 2.62
N VAL A 204 -19.97 2.61 3.13
CA VAL A 204 -20.99 3.35 2.38
C VAL A 204 -20.50 4.77 2.09
N ILE A 205 -20.48 5.15 0.81
CA ILE A 205 -20.21 6.51 0.32
C ILE A 205 -21.28 6.80 -0.75
N GLU A 206 -22.25 7.63 -0.41
CA GLU A 206 -23.32 8.03 -1.34
C GLU A 206 -23.07 9.42 -1.93
N GLY A 207 -23.67 9.70 -3.06
CA GLY A 207 -23.56 10.99 -3.77
C GLY A 207 -22.45 11.05 -4.80
N VAL A 208 -21.51 10.09 -4.78
CA VAL A 208 -20.44 9.95 -5.77
C VAL A 208 -20.23 8.47 -6.11
N THR A 209 -19.71 8.19 -7.30
CA THR A 209 -19.27 6.84 -7.68
C THR A 209 -17.85 6.61 -7.18
N THR A 210 -17.58 5.41 -6.64
CA THR A 210 -16.27 5.06 -6.08
C THR A 210 -15.73 3.75 -6.65
N THR A 211 -14.44 3.50 -6.39
CA THR A 211 -13.75 2.24 -6.76
C THR A 211 -14.07 1.06 -5.83
N ILE A 212 -14.91 1.21 -4.79
CA ILE A 212 -15.28 0.13 -3.86
C ILE A 212 -15.76 -1.14 -4.60
N PRO A 213 -16.71 -1.08 -5.56
CA PRO A 213 -17.16 -2.27 -6.27
C PRO A 213 -16.06 -2.97 -7.08
N LEU A 214 -15.12 -2.20 -7.60
CA LEU A 214 -13.96 -2.74 -8.31
C LEU A 214 -13.04 -3.50 -7.36
N HIS A 215 -12.72 -2.94 -6.19
CA HIS A 215 -11.87 -3.62 -5.20
C HIS A 215 -12.48 -4.96 -4.76
N LYS A 216 -13.79 -5.02 -4.52
CA LYS A 216 -14.50 -6.28 -4.23
C LYS A 216 -14.33 -7.30 -5.36
N LYS A 217 -14.45 -6.88 -6.60
CA LYS A 217 -14.26 -7.75 -7.77
C LYS A 217 -12.81 -8.25 -7.87
N LEU A 218 -11.81 -7.39 -7.66
CA LEU A 218 -10.39 -7.74 -7.73
C LEU A 218 -9.99 -8.72 -6.62
N LEU A 219 -10.37 -8.43 -5.36
CA LEU A 219 -10.02 -9.25 -4.19
C LEU A 219 -10.62 -10.66 -4.25
N ASN A 220 -11.78 -10.83 -4.89
CA ASN A 220 -12.44 -12.12 -5.06
C ASN A 220 -12.08 -12.83 -6.36
N HIS A 221 -11.23 -12.23 -7.19
CA HIS A 221 -10.79 -12.85 -8.43
C HIS A 221 -9.80 -14.00 -8.14
N GLU A 222 -10.00 -15.14 -8.83
CA GLU A 222 -9.20 -16.35 -8.65
C GLU A 222 -7.68 -16.10 -8.69
N LYS A 223 -7.21 -15.27 -9.64
CA LYS A 223 -5.80 -14.93 -9.76
C LYS A 223 -5.26 -14.17 -8.55
N PHE A 224 -6.03 -13.22 -8.01
CA PHE A 224 -5.65 -12.51 -6.80
C PHE A 224 -5.57 -13.47 -5.60
N LEU A 225 -6.58 -14.31 -5.43
CA LEU A 225 -6.63 -15.30 -4.35
C LEU A 225 -5.45 -16.28 -4.40
N LYS A 226 -5.07 -16.74 -5.61
CA LYS A 226 -3.93 -17.64 -5.85
C LYS A 226 -2.57 -16.95 -5.95
N SER A 227 -2.53 -15.63 -5.83
CA SER A 227 -1.30 -14.84 -6.05
C SER A 227 -0.73 -14.93 -7.47
N ASP A 228 -1.53 -15.38 -8.45
CA ASP A 228 -1.16 -15.49 -9.88
C ASP A 228 -1.52 -14.19 -10.62
N PHE A 229 -0.89 -13.10 -10.26
CA PHE A 229 -1.08 -11.80 -10.90
C PHE A 229 0.25 -11.07 -11.12
N ASN A 230 0.24 -10.09 -12.00
CA ASN A 230 1.37 -9.21 -12.31
C ASN A 230 0.84 -7.82 -12.70
N VAL A 231 1.73 -6.86 -12.97
CA VAL A 231 1.34 -5.46 -13.27
C VAL A 231 0.39 -5.29 -14.47
N SER A 232 0.17 -6.32 -15.28
CA SER A 232 -0.69 -6.28 -16.47
C SER A 232 -1.83 -7.30 -16.48
N TRP A 233 -2.03 -8.08 -15.40
CA TRP A 233 -2.99 -9.18 -15.37
C TRP A 233 -4.44 -8.75 -15.63
N HIS A 234 -4.84 -7.59 -15.13
CA HIS A 234 -6.18 -7.03 -15.27
C HIS A 234 -6.47 -6.58 -16.71
N LYS A 235 -5.45 -6.09 -17.44
CA LYS A 235 -5.58 -5.66 -18.85
C LYS A 235 -5.90 -6.83 -19.77
N LYS A 236 -5.24 -7.98 -19.56
CA LYS A 236 -5.37 -9.17 -20.42
C LYS A 236 -6.75 -9.83 -20.34
N LYS A 237 -7.54 -9.59 -19.30
CA LYS A 237 -8.84 -10.25 -19.07
C LYS A 237 -10.04 -9.29 -18.99
N LYS A 238 -9.89 -8.02 -19.33
CA LYS A 238 -10.96 -7.00 -19.22
C LYS A 238 -11.65 -7.02 -17.83
N ILE A 239 -10.85 -7.19 -16.76
CA ILE A 239 -11.36 -7.18 -15.38
C ILE A 239 -11.66 -5.75 -14.97
N ILE A 240 -10.91 -4.83 -15.54
CA ILE A 240 -11.02 -3.37 -15.40
C ILE A 240 -11.28 -2.78 -16.78
#